data_e4d8d4573a82e7fdc12e150a937062c1
#
_entry.id   e4d8d4573a82e7fdc12e150a937062c1
#
_cell.length_a   1.000
_cell.length_b   1.000
_cell.length_c   1.000
_cell.angle_alpha   90.00
_cell.angle_beta   90.00
_cell.angle_gamma   90.00
#
_symmetry.space_group_name_H-M   'P 1'
#
loop_
_entity.id
_entity.type
_entity.pdbx_description
1 polymer ?
#
loop_
_entity_poly.entity_id
_entity_poly.type
_entity_poly.pdbx_seq_one_letter_code
_entity_poly.pdbx_strand_id
1 'polypeptide(L)'
;MLLAIDVGNTQTVLGLFRGEALIDHWRLATERSTTADELGVVLAGLLDLDAVDGVCLASTVPAVVREWEELAGKWVNASLLVVGPGVKTGIPIRYDDPREVGPDRIANSVAAKARYGAPVIVVDFGTSTNFDVVSPGGEYVGGVIAPGIEISMDALFARAARLVKVDYTAPPSVIGKTTVAGLQSGLVYGFAGQVDGIVERIREELGAEARAIATGGLADVVAPHSRTIESVDPFLTLEGLRLVWELNR
;
A
#
# COMPACT_ATOMS: atom_id res chain seq x y z
N MET A 1 12.80 2.43 19.27
CA MET A 1 12.42 2.71 17.85
C MET A 1 11.03 2.15 17.58
N LEU A 2 10.31 2.68 16.60
CA LEU A 2 9.02 2.14 16.16
C LEU A 2 9.22 1.15 15.01
N LEU A 3 8.62 -0.03 15.10
CA LEU A 3 8.47 -0.96 13.99
C LEU A 3 7.06 -0.82 13.40
N ALA A 4 6.95 -0.24 12.21
CA ALA A 4 5.71 -0.18 11.44
C ALA A 4 5.61 -1.39 10.53
N ILE A 5 4.45 -2.06 10.52
CA ILE A 5 4.23 -3.33 9.81
C ILE A 5 2.95 -3.22 9.00
N ASP A 6 3.06 -3.40 7.69
CA ASP A 6 1.92 -3.52 6.79
C ASP A 6 1.85 -4.94 6.23
N VAL A 7 0.83 -5.68 6.64
CA VAL A 7 0.60 -7.08 6.22
C VAL A 7 -0.47 -7.13 5.14
N GLY A 8 -0.02 -7.11 3.90
CA GLY A 8 -0.86 -7.36 2.74
C GLY A 8 -1.06 -8.85 2.46
N ASN A 9 -1.94 -9.18 1.50
CA ASN A 9 -2.25 -10.57 1.15
C ASN A 9 -1.08 -11.35 0.53
N THR A 10 -0.15 -10.66 -0.12
CA THR A 10 0.99 -11.27 -0.84
C THR A 10 2.31 -10.94 -0.16
N GLN A 11 2.46 -9.73 0.35
CA GLN A 11 3.69 -9.23 0.92
C GLN A 11 3.44 -8.50 2.23
N THR A 12 4.39 -8.65 3.16
CA THR A 12 4.48 -7.90 4.41
C THR A 12 5.62 -6.91 4.29
N VAL A 13 5.35 -5.63 4.48
CA VAL A 13 6.34 -4.55 4.45
C VAL A 13 6.60 -4.06 5.87
N LEU A 14 7.88 -3.95 6.21
CA LEU A 14 8.36 -3.55 7.53
C LEU A 14 9.14 -2.24 7.41
N GLY A 15 8.95 -1.32 8.33
CA GLY A 15 9.72 -0.10 8.43
C GLY A 15 10.16 0.18 9.85
N LEU A 16 11.46 0.42 10.05
CA LEU A 16 12.03 0.78 11.34
C LEU A 16 12.23 2.29 11.41
N PHE A 17 11.55 2.95 12.35
CA PHE A 17 11.64 4.39 12.53
C PHE A 17 12.37 4.79 13.81
N ARG A 18 13.16 5.86 13.69
CA ARG A 18 13.72 6.60 14.82
C ARG A 18 13.17 8.02 14.81
N GLY A 19 12.17 8.30 15.63
CA GLY A 19 11.36 9.51 15.49
C GLY A 19 10.66 9.53 14.12
N GLU A 20 10.87 10.57 13.34
CA GLU A 20 10.28 10.69 12.00
C GLU A 20 11.10 10.01 10.89
N ALA A 21 12.35 9.61 11.18
CA ALA A 21 13.24 9.06 10.17
C ALA A 21 13.02 7.56 9.99
N LEU A 22 12.70 7.12 8.76
CA LEU A 22 12.77 5.72 8.35
C LEU A 22 14.25 5.33 8.25
N ILE A 23 14.70 4.45 9.16
CA ILE A 23 16.11 4.04 9.28
C ILE A 23 16.40 2.87 8.35
N ASP A 24 15.46 1.91 8.30
CA ASP A 24 15.57 0.73 7.45
C ASP A 24 14.18 0.18 7.11
N HIS A 25 14.11 -0.68 6.09
CA HIS A 25 12.87 -1.31 5.68
C HIS A 25 13.13 -2.67 5.03
N TRP A 26 12.16 -3.57 5.16
CA TRP A 26 12.24 -4.92 4.60
C TRP A 26 10.91 -5.33 3.99
N ARG A 27 10.96 -6.29 3.09
CA ARG A 27 9.80 -6.88 2.45
C ARG A 27 9.89 -8.39 2.53
N LEU A 28 8.88 -9.00 3.12
CA LEU A 28 8.74 -10.44 3.29
C LEU A 28 7.55 -10.95 2.48
N ALA A 29 7.56 -12.23 2.11
CA ALA A 29 6.34 -12.89 1.66
C ALA A 29 5.36 -13.01 2.82
N THR A 30 4.06 -12.84 2.56
CA THR A 30 3.03 -13.09 3.57
C THR A 30 2.65 -14.55 3.56
N GLU A 31 3.14 -15.29 4.57
CA GLU A 31 2.80 -16.69 4.77
C GLU A 31 1.72 -16.82 5.84
N ARG A 32 0.53 -17.33 5.46
CA ARG A 32 -0.63 -17.43 6.35
C ARG A 32 -0.47 -18.47 7.46
N SER A 33 0.45 -19.40 7.29
CA SER A 33 0.76 -20.47 8.24
C SER A 33 1.97 -20.18 9.14
N THR A 34 2.57 -18.98 8.98
CA THR A 34 3.74 -18.61 9.78
C THR A 34 3.36 -18.42 11.25
N THR A 35 4.25 -18.81 12.13
CA THR A 35 4.09 -18.70 13.59
C THR A 35 4.83 -17.46 14.12
N ALA A 36 4.46 -17.01 15.31
CA ALA A 36 5.16 -15.92 16.00
C ALA A 36 6.66 -16.19 16.18
N ASP A 37 7.03 -17.46 16.41
CA ASP A 37 8.44 -17.85 16.59
C ASP A 37 9.23 -17.80 15.27
N GLU A 38 8.65 -18.22 14.15
CA GLU A 38 9.27 -18.07 12.84
C GLU A 38 9.47 -16.61 12.46
N LEU A 39 8.45 -15.76 12.70
CA LEU A 39 8.56 -14.31 12.53
C LEU A 39 9.66 -13.73 13.43
N GLY A 40 9.73 -14.16 14.70
CA GLY A 40 10.73 -13.72 15.65
C GLY A 40 12.16 -14.03 15.21
N VAL A 41 12.40 -15.26 14.74
CA VAL A 41 13.70 -15.67 14.19
C VAL A 41 14.08 -14.84 12.96
N VAL A 42 13.12 -14.61 12.04
CA VAL A 42 13.36 -13.78 10.85
C VAL A 42 13.70 -12.35 11.26
N LEU A 43 12.90 -11.73 12.14
CA LEU A 43 13.12 -10.35 12.55
C LEU A 43 14.42 -10.16 13.33
N ALA A 44 14.79 -11.10 14.20
CA ALA A 44 16.08 -11.08 14.92
C ALA A 44 17.30 -11.13 13.98
N GLY A 45 17.12 -11.67 12.77
CA GLY A 45 18.14 -11.64 11.72
C GLY A 45 18.20 -10.32 10.93
N LEU A 46 17.16 -9.48 11.03
CA LEU A 46 17.04 -8.24 10.26
C LEU A 46 17.33 -7.00 11.10
N LEU A 47 16.93 -7.00 12.37
CA LEU A 47 17.02 -5.83 13.25
C LEU A 47 17.29 -6.23 14.70
N ASP A 48 17.76 -5.27 15.48
CA ASP A 48 17.89 -5.39 16.93
C ASP A 48 16.51 -5.23 17.59
N LEU A 49 15.93 -6.34 18.03
CA LEU A 49 14.60 -6.38 18.64
C LEU A 49 14.54 -5.62 19.97
N ASP A 50 15.63 -5.59 20.74
CA ASP A 50 15.70 -4.87 22.02
C ASP A 50 15.67 -3.35 21.84
N ALA A 51 15.97 -2.87 20.63
CA ALA A 51 15.90 -1.45 20.29
C ALA A 51 14.49 -0.97 19.89
N VAL A 52 13.51 -1.89 19.74
CA VAL A 52 12.13 -1.59 19.40
C VAL A 52 11.30 -1.42 20.66
N ASP A 53 10.69 -0.25 20.84
CA ASP A 53 9.84 0.10 21.98
C ASP A 53 8.34 0.24 21.62
N GLY A 54 8.02 0.14 20.34
CA GLY A 54 6.66 0.18 19.83
C GLY A 54 6.49 -0.54 18.50
N VAL A 55 5.33 -1.15 18.31
CA VAL A 55 4.93 -1.82 17.08
C VAL A 55 3.59 -1.28 16.61
N CYS A 56 3.51 -0.82 15.36
CA CYS A 56 2.25 -0.42 14.73
C CYS A 56 1.94 -1.33 13.55
N LEU A 57 0.83 -2.04 13.62
CA LEU A 57 0.43 -3.08 12.68
C LEU A 57 -0.81 -2.66 11.89
N ALA A 58 -0.72 -2.64 10.57
CA ALA A 58 -1.86 -2.76 9.68
C ALA A 58 -1.91 -4.16 9.08
N SER A 59 -3.08 -4.77 8.99
CA SER A 59 -3.22 -6.07 8.34
C SER A 59 -4.55 -6.18 7.61
N THR A 60 -4.47 -6.59 6.35
CA THR A 60 -5.63 -7.04 5.55
C THR A 60 -5.82 -8.56 5.62
N VAL A 61 -5.02 -9.26 6.44
CA VAL A 61 -5.02 -10.72 6.61
C VAL A 61 -5.29 -11.07 8.09
N PRO A 62 -6.56 -11.15 8.53
CA PRO A 62 -6.90 -11.39 9.94
C PRO A 62 -6.26 -12.64 10.54
N ALA A 63 -6.01 -13.67 9.71
CA ALA A 63 -5.46 -14.94 10.19
C ALA A 63 -4.05 -14.83 10.79
N VAL A 64 -3.26 -13.83 10.40
CA VAL A 64 -1.89 -13.64 10.89
C VAL A 64 -1.75 -12.56 11.98
N VAL A 65 -2.80 -11.81 12.27
CA VAL A 65 -2.75 -10.72 13.26
C VAL A 65 -2.33 -11.26 14.62
N ARG A 66 -2.90 -12.40 15.05
CA ARG A 66 -2.57 -13.04 16.32
C ARG A 66 -1.07 -13.39 16.44
N GLU A 67 -0.47 -13.84 15.35
CA GLU A 67 0.96 -14.22 15.36
C GLU A 67 1.85 -12.97 15.53
N TRP A 68 1.44 -11.85 14.93
CA TRP A 68 2.12 -10.57 15.14
C TRP A 68 1.91 -10.01 16.56
N GLU A 69 0.73 -10.21 17.16
CA GLU A 69 0.46 -9.86 18.55
C GLU A 69 1.34 -10.68 19.51
N GLU A 70 1.44 -11.99 19.29
CA GLU A 70 2.29 -12.88 20.10
C GLU A 70 3.77 -12.54 19.91
N LEU A 71 4.23 -12.26 18.71
CA LEU A 71 5.58 -11.79 18.42
C LEU A 71 5.91 -10.51 19.19
N ALA A 72 5.03 -9.50 19.13
CA ALA A 72 5.25 -8.24 19.82
C ALA A 72 5.44 -8.43 21.34
N GLY A 73 4.63 -9.31 21.95
CA GLY A 73 4.74 -9.61 23.38
C GLY A 73 5.92 -10.48 23.77
N LYS A 74 6.24 -11.50 22.96
CA LYS A 74 7.22 -12.54 23.31
C LYS A 74 8.65 -12.20 22.87
N TRP A 75 8.81 -11.64 21.67
CA TRP A 75 10.11 -11.42 21.05
C TRP A 75 10.59 -9.99 21.12
N VAL A 76 9.67 -9.01 21.03
CA VAL A 76 10.01 -7.59 21.01
C VAL A 76 9.83 -6.96 22.39
N ASN A 77 8.89 -7.47 23.19
CA ASN A 77 8.50 -6.92 24.50
C ASN A 77 8.13 -5.42 24.42
N ALA A 78 7.41 -5.04 23.35
CA ALA A 78 7.03 -3.67 23.06
C ALA A 78 5.51 -3.50 23.03
N SER A 79 5.05 -2.24 23.18
CA SER A 79 3.65 -1.90 23.01
C SER A 79 3.22 -2.14 21.57
N LEU A 80 2.07 -2.79 21.35
CA LEU A 80 1.49 -3.02 20.03
C LEU A 80 0.24 -2.18 19.84
N LEU A 81 0.15 -1.50 18.71
CA LEU A 81 -1.06 -0.88 18.19
C LEU A 81 -1.46 -1.58 16.89
N VAL A 82 -2.62 -2.24 16.87
CA VAL A 82 -3.23 -2.77 15.65
C VAL A 82 -4.20 -1.72 15.11
N VAL A 83 -3.94 -1.24 13.90
CA VAL A 83 -4.79 -0.22 13.25
C VAL A 83 -6.13 -0.84 12.87
N GLY A 84 -7.21 -0.26 13.40
CA GLY A 84 -8.56 -0.76 13.22
C GLY A 84 -9.61 0.12 13.91
N PRO A 85 -10.83 -0.37 14.06
CA PRO A 85 -11.91 0.38 14.69
C PRO A 85 -11.54 0.88 16.10
N GLY A 86 -11.77 2.17 16.37
CA GLY A 86 -11.46 2.79 17.66
C GLY A 86 -10.07 3.42 17.77
N VAL A 87 -9.17 3.17 16.84
CA VAL A 87 -7.85 3.82 16.77
C VAL A 87 -8.01 5.25 16.23
N LYS A 88 -7.32 6.21 16.84
CA LYS A 88 -7.28 7.59 16.34
C LYS A 88 -6.42 7.64 15.08
N THR A 89 -7.01 8.05 13.96
CA THR A 89 -6.32 8.10 12.67
C THR A 89 -5.93 9.54 12.27
N GLY A 90 -6.47 10.56 12.92
CA GLY A 90 -6.24 11.97 12.53
C GLY A 90 -6.97 12.41 11.25
N ILE A 91 -7.77 11.50 10.67
CA ILE A 91 -8.59 11.76 9.50
C ILE A 91 -10.01 11.26 9.73
N PRO A 92 -11.07 12.08 9.53
CA PRO A 92 -12.43 11.57 9.56
C PRO A 92 -12.68 10.61 8.40
N ILE A 93 -13.31 9.48 8.70
CA ILE A 93 -13.65 8.46 7.69
C ILE A 93 -15.14 8.59 7.36
N ARG A 94 -15.44 9.03 6.13
CA ARG A 94 -16.79 9.24 5.57
C ARG A 94 -17.14 8.10 4.63
N TYR A 95 -17.12 6.88 5.17
CA TYR A 95 -17.50 5.66 4.46
C TYR A 95 -18.79 5.14 5.06
N ASP A 96 -19.68 4.50 4.30
CA ASP A 96 -20.97 4.01 4.78
C ASP A 96 -20.80 3.06 5.98
N ASP A 97 -19.87 2.11 5.87
CA ASP A 97 -19.38 1.34 7.01
C ASP A 97 -17.85 1.54 7.15
N PRO A 98 -17.37 2.38 8.07
CA PRO A 98 -15.93 2.61 8.26
C PRO A 98 -15.11 1.35 8.58
N ARG A 99 -15.75 0.27 9.02
CA ARG A 99 -15.08 -1.02 9.31
C ARG A 99 -14.66 -1.79 8.06
N GLU A 100 -15.23 -1.45 6.91
CA GLU A 100 -14.87 -2.04 5.62
C GLU A 100 -13.61 -1.42 5.00
N VAL A 101 -13.15 -0.28 5.52
CA VAL A 101 -11.93 0.37 5.02
C VAL A 101 -10.71 -0.35 5.56
N GLY A 102 -9.88 -0.88 4.67
CA GLY A 102 -8.62 -1.52 5.02
C GLY A 102 -7.69 -0.56 5.79
N PRO A 103 -6.98 -1.05 6.81
CA PRO A 103 -6.08 -0.22 7.62
C PRO A 103 -4.92 0.37 6.81
N ASP A 104 -4.46 -0.32 5.76
CA ASP A 104 -3.49 0.15 4.76
C ASP A 104 -4.00 1.40 4.03
N ARG A 105 -5.26 1.38 3.58
CA ARG A 105 -5.90 2.50 2.89
C ARG A 105 -6.04 3.73 3.80
N ILE A 106 -6.34 3.50 5.08
CA ILE A 106 -6.38 4.56 6.10
C ILE A 106 -4.98 5.14 6.29
N ALA A 107 -3.97 4.29 6.47
CA ALA A 107 -2.58 4.72 6.65
C ALA A 107 -2.09 5.55 5.44
N ASN A 108 -2.33 5.08 4.21
CA ASN A 108 -2.04 5.80 2.98
C ASN A 108 -2.67 7.20 2.97
N SER A 109 -3.95 7.30 3.32
CA SER A 109 -4.69 8.56 3.33
C SER A 109 -4.18 9.53 4.41
N VAL A 110 -3.82 9.01 5.58
CA VAL A 110 -3.22 9.80 6.67
C VAL A 110 -1.90 10.41 6.24
N ALA A 111 -1.00 9.59 5.70
CA ALA A 111 0.31 10.05 5.23
C ALA A 111 0.19 11.03 4.06
N ALA A 112 -0.65 10.71 3.09
CA ALA A 112 -0.85 11.57 1.91
C ALA A 112 -1.38 12.95 2.30
N LYS A 113 -2.40 13.01 3.19
CA LYS A 113 -2.90 14.28 3.73
C LYS A 113 -1.82 15.06 4.47
N ALA A 114 -1.05 14.38 5.32
CA ALA A 114 -0.01 15.05 6.11
C ALA A 114 1.12 15.63 5.23
N ARG A 115 1.52 14.90 4.19
CA ARG A 115 2.68 15.24 3.36
C ARG A 115 2.34 16.15 2.17
N TYR A 116 1.19 15.91 1.54
CA TYR A 116 0.82 16.57 0.28
C TYR A 116 -0.36 17.53 0.42
N GLY A 117 -1.03 17.52 1.58
CA GLY A 117 -2.24 18.32 1.83
C GLY A 117 -3.50 17.64 1.30
N ALA A 118 -4.60 18.41 1.29
CA ALA A 118 -5.89 17.97 0.78
C ALA A 118 -6.44 19.01 -0.23
N PRO A 119 -7.15 18.58 -1.29
CA PRO A 119 -7.51 17.20 -1.62
C PRO A 119 -6.34 16.39 -2.21
N VAL A 120 -6.33 15.08 -1.96
CA VAL A 120 -5.32 14.15 -2.49
C VAL A 120 -5.94 12.79 -2.83
N ILE A 121 -5.45 12.17 -3.89
CA ILE A 121 -5.79 10.82 -4.33
C ILE A 121 -4.53 9.97 -4.18
N VAL A 122 -4.59 8.87 -3.45
CA VAL A 122 -3.51 7.87 -3.42
C VAL A 122 -3.84 6.77 -4.39
N VAL A 123 -2.92 6.45 -5.28
CA VAL A 123 -2.99 5.31 -6.20
C VAL A 123 -2.01 4.25 -5.72
N ASP A 124 -2.52 3.17 -5.13
CA ASP A 124 -1.70 2.08 -4.60
C ASP A 124 -1.68 0.91 -5.59
N PHE A 125 -0.50 0.60 -6.12
CA PHE A 125 -0.24 -0.50 -7.04
C PHE A 125 0.20 -1.76 -6.28
N GLY A 126 -0.74 -2.35 -5.56
CA GLY A 126 -0.58 -3.60 -4.81
C GLY A 126 -1.23 -4.81 -5.51
N THR A 127 -1.74 -5.76 -4.70
CA THR A 127 -2.56 -6.89 -5.18
C THR A 127 -3.78 -6.41 -5.96
N SER A 128 -4.40 -5.33 -5.50
CA SER A 128 -5.34 -4.50 -6.27
C SER A 128 -4.69 -3.17 -6.63
N THR A 129 -5.26 -2.46 -7.60
CA THR A 129 -4.96 -1.04 -7.82
C THR A 129 -6.04 -0.24 -7.09
N ASN A 130 -5.68 0.34 -5.94
CA ASN A 130 -6.60 1.11 -5.12
C ASN A 130 -6.45 2.60 -5.38
N PHE A 131 -7.56 3.31 -5.29
CA PHE A 131 -7.60 4.77 -5.32
C PHE A 131 -8.25 5.23 -4.02
N ASP A 132 -7.51 5.86 -3.15
CA ASP A 132 -7.97 6.37 -1.87
C ASP A 132 -8.11 7.88 -1.94
N VAL A 133 -9.30 8.39 -1.62
CA VAL A 133 -9.65 9.79 -1.86
C VAL A 133 -9.78 10.54 -0.55
N VAL A 134 -8.99 11.59 -0.42
CA VAL A 134 -9.12 12.59 0.65
C VAL A 134 -9.74 13.85 0.07
N SER A 135 -10.88 14.25 0.61
CA SER A 135 -11.64 15.42 0.16
C SER A 135 -10.92 16.74 0.44
N PRO A 136 -11.37 17.87 -0.15
CA PRO A 136 -10.87 19.20 0.22
C PRO A 136 -11.01 19.53 1.72
N GLY A 137 -12.00 18.93 2.40
CA GLY A 137 -12.17 19.03 3.86
C GLY A 137 -11.19 18.19 4.68
N GLY A 138 -10.31 17.43 4.01
CA GLY A 138 -9.33 16.55 4.67
C GLY A 138 -9.94 15.30 5.27
N GLU A 139 -11.03 14.79 4.72
CA GLU A 139 -11.75 13.59 5.13
C GLU A 139 -11.50 12.47 4.13
N TYR A 140 -11.33 11.22 4.59
CA TYR A 140 -11.38 10.06 3.72
C TYR A 140 -12.82 9.82 3.26
N VAL A 141 -13.06 9.92 1.97
CA VAL A 141 -14.43 9.85 1.40
C VAL A 141 -14.68 8.59 0.59
N GLY A 142 -13.75 7.65 0.59
CA GLY A 142 -13.84 6.42 -0.17
C GLY A 142 -12.84 6.34 -1.29
N GLY A 143 -13.20 5.66 -2.38
CA GLY A 143 -12.29 5.51 -3.50
C GLY A 143 -12.71 4.39 -4.46
N VAL A 144 -11.75 3.89 -5.24
CA VAL A 144 -11.96 2.85 -6.25
C VAL A 144 -11.04 1.68 -5.98
N ILE A 145 -11.52 0.47 -6.23
CA ILE A 145 -10.73 -0.76 -6.18
C ILE A 145 -10.81 -1.42 -7.55
N ALA A 146 -9.67 -1.55 -8.21
CA ALA A 146 -9.53 -2.24 -9.48
C ALA A 146 -8.59 -3.45 -9.34
N PRO A 147 -8.67 -4.44 -10.24
CA PRO A 147 -7.70 -5.53 -10.25
C PRO A 147 -6.27 -5.00 -10.39
N GLY A 148 -5.33 -5.58 -9.61
CA GLY A 148 -3.91 -5.22 -9.73
C GLY A 148 -3.26 -5.75 -11.01
N ILE A 149 -2.09 -5.24 -11.33
CA ILE A 149 -1.35 -5.57 -12.56
C ILE A 149 -0.98 -7.05 -12.56
N GLU A 150 -0.42 -7.56 -11.44
CA GLU A 150 0.03 -8.95 -11.34
C GLU A 150 -1.12 -9.94 -11.48
N ILE A 151 -2.22 -9.73 -10.74
CA ILE A 151 -3.39 -10.63 -10.81
C ILE A 151 -4.07 -10.57 -12.18
N SER A 152 -4.07 -9.42 -12.85
CA SER A 152 -4.60 -9.29 -14.22
C SER A 152 -3.77 -10.07 -15.22
N MET A 153 -2.43 -10.00 -15.09
CA MET A 153 -1.52 -10.80 -15.90
C MET A 153 -1.69 -12.29 -15.64
N ASP A 154 -1.75 -12.72 -14.36
CA ASP A 154 -1.92 -14.11 -13.98
C ASP A 154 -3.27 -14.67 -14.48
N ALA A 155 -4.34 -13.89 -14.40
CA ALA A 155 -5.64 -14.25 -14.92
C ALA A 155 -5.64 -14.42 -16.46
N LEU A 156 -4.99 -13.50 -17.16
CA LEU A 156 -4.83 -13.58 -18.63
C LEU A 156 -3.99 -14.80 -19.00
N PHE A 157 -2.88 -15.02 -18.33
CA PHE A 157 -1.98 -16.15 -18.54
C PHE A 157 -2.67 -17.49 -18.29
N ALA A 158 -3.46 -17.61 -17.19
CA ALA A 158 -4.19 -18.83 -16.85
C ALA A 158 -5.27 -19.21 -17.89
N ARG A 159 -5.80 -18.23 -18.65
CA ARG A 159 -6.88 -18.43 -19.62
C ARG A 159 -6.40 -18.48 -21.08
N ALA A 160 -5.19 -18.01 -21.38
CA ALA A 160 -4.69 -17.93 -22.74
C ALA A 160 -3.51 -18.90 -22.96
N ALA A 161 -3.81 -20.06 -23.56
CA ALA A 161 -2.89 -21.21 -23.69
C ALA A 161 -1.54 -20.95 -24.39
N ARG A 162 -1.34 -19.79 -25.04
CA ARG A 162 -0.14 -19.45 -25.79
C ARG A 162 0.60 -18.21 -25.26
N LEU A 163 0.11 -17.59 -24.19
CA LEU A 163 0.76 -16.43 -23.60
C LEU A 163 1.83 -16.86 -22.59
N VAL A 164 2.90 -16.08 -22.51
CA VAL A 164 3.99 -16.26 -21.54
C VAL A 164 3.97 -15.10 -20.55
N LYS A 165 4.41 -15.33 -19.31
CA LYS A 165 4.67 -14.25 -18.38
C LYS A 165 5.75 -13.33 -18.95
N VAL A 166 5.55 -12.04 -18.80
CA VAL A 166 6.48 -11.00 -19.26
C VAL A 166 6.89 -10.11 -18.08
N ASP A 167 8.06 -9.50 -18.20
CA ASP A 167 8.51 -8.51 -17.22
C ASP A 167 7.66 -7.24 -17.31
N TYR A 168 7.44 -6.61 -16.16
CA TYR A 168 6.70 -5.35 -16.04
C TYR A 168 7.59 -4.17 -16.47
N THR A 169 7.85 -4.06 -17.74
CA THR A 169 8.68 -3.00 -18.36
C THR A 169 7.95 -2.39 -19.54
N ALA A 170 8.10 -1.07 -19.70
CA ALA A 170 7.52 -0.39 -20.86
C ALA A 170 8.26 -0.80 -22.14
N PRO A 171 7.53 -1.24 -23.19
CA PRO A 171 8.15 -1.49 -24.47
C PRO A 171 8.50 -0.15 -25.16
N PRO A 172 9.44 -0.18 -26.14
CA PRO A 172 9.88 1.04 -26.85
C PRO A 172 8.78 1.69 -27.70
N SER A 173 7.67 1.00 -27.94
CA SER A 173 6.54 1.48 -28.74
C SER A 173 5.22 0.91 -28.22
N VAL A 174 4.17 1.73 -28.21
CA VAL A 174 2.80 1.31 -27.83
C VAL A 174 2.31 0.18 -28.73
N ILE A 175 2.62 0.25 -30.02
CA ILE A 175 2.27 -0.82 -30.97
C ILE A 175 3.36 -1.90 -30.89
N GLY A 176 3.09 -2.95 -30.09
CA GLY A 176 3.97 -4.11 -29.99
C GLY A 176 3.98 -4.94 -31.27
N LYS A 177 5.16 -5.27 -31.78
CA LYS A 177 5.34 -6.15 -32.98
C LYS A 177 5.59 -7.61 -32.60
N THR A 178 5.57 -7.95 -31.32
CA THR A 178 5.65 -9.31 -30.78
C THR A 178 4.58 -9.47 -29.69
N THR A 179 4.20 -10.70 -29.36
CA THR A 179 3.28 -10.99 -28.25
C THR A 179 3.80 -10.41 -26.94
N VAL A 180 5.09 -10.54 -26.67
CA VAL A 180 5.73 -9.99 -25.46
C VAL A 180 5.58 -8.47 -25.41
N ALA A 181 5.98 -7.76 -26.47
CA ALA A 181 5.86 -6.31 -26.52
C ALA A 181 4.40 -5.83 -26.47
N GLY A 182 3.46 -6.58 -27.06
CA GLY A 182 2.02 -6.29 -26.97
C GLY A 182 1.49 -6.45 -25.56
N LEU A 183 1.89 -7.49 -24.83
CA LEU A 183 1.54 -7.71 -23.42
C LEU A 183 2.12 -6.61 -22.52
N GLN A 184 3.40 -6.30 -22.67
CA GLN A 184 4.07 -5.23 -21.93
C GLN A 184 3.38 -3.88 -22.17
N SER A 185 3.03 -3.57 -23.41
CA SER A 185 2.29 -2.38 -23.78
C SER A 185 0.91 -2.32 -23.09
N GLY A 186 0.16 -3.40 -23.12
CA GLY A 186 -1.14 -3.50 -22.47
C GLY A 186 -1.05 -3.36 -20.95
N LEU A 187 -0.04 -3.94 -20.32
CA LEU A 187 0.17 -3.83 -18.89
C LEU A 187 0.57 -2.41 -18.48
N VAL A 188 1.61 -1.85 -19.08
CA VAL A 188 2.13 -0.54 -18.65
C VAL A 188 1.20 0.60 -19.06
N TYR A 189 0.91 0.72 -20.35
CA TYR A 189 0.10 1.84 -20.85
C TYR A 189 -1.39 1.65 -20.59
N GLY A 190 -1.87 0.39 -20.50
CA GLY A 190 -3.25 0.10 -20.12
C GLY A 190 -3.54 0.51 -18.68
N PHE A 191 -2.66 0.18 -17.73
CA PHE A 191 -2.81 0.60 -16.35
C PHE A 191 -2.58 2.09 -16.15
N ALA A 192 -1.63 2.71 -16.87
CA ALA A 192 -1.50 4.17 -16.87
C ALA A 192 -2.78 4.86 -17.37
N GLY A 193 -3.37 4.38 -18.46
CA GLY A 193 -4.64 4.91 -18.97
C GLY A 193 -5.83 4.66 -18.03
N GLN A 194 -5.87 3.52 -17.33
CA GLN A 194 -6.86 3.25 -16.29
C GLN A 194 -6.75 4.27 -15.15
N VAL A 195 -5.53 4.51 -14.67
CA VAL A 195 -5.28 5.50 -13.61
C VAL A 195 -5.71 6.88 -14.04
N ASP A 196 -5.27 7.34 -15.21
CA ASP A 196 -5.62 8.66 -15.72
C ASP A 196 -7.14 8.84 -15.81
N GLY A 197 -7.83 7.87 -16.38
CA GLY A 197 -9.28 7.94 -16.56
C GLY A 197 -10.06 7.87 -15.23
N ILE A 198 -9.56 7.20 -14.21
CA ILE A 198 -10.19 7.14 -12.88
C ILE A 198 -9.91 8.42 -12.10
N VAL A 199 -8.66 8.89 -12.09
CA VAL A 199 -8.27 10.15 -11.40
C VAL A 199 -9.03 11.35 -11.97
N GLU A 200 -9.17 11.45 -13.29
CA GLU A 200 -9.93 12.51 -13.93
C GLU A 200 -11.40 12.50 -13.46
N ARG A 201 -12.06 11.34 -13.41
CA ARG A 201 -13.44 11.20 -12.89
C ARG A 201 -13.57 11.55 -11.41
N ILE A 202 -12.59 11.16 -10.58
CA ILE A 202 -12.57 11.52 -9.16
C ILE A 202 -12.45 13.03 -9.01
N ARG A 203 -11.58 13.70 -9.77
CA ARG A 203 -11.44 15.17 -9.78
C ARG A 203 -12.74 15.86 -10.19
N GLU A 204 -13.40 15.36 -11.22
CA GLU A 204 -14.72 15.86 -11.66
C GLU A 204 -15.78 15.73 -10.54
N GLU A 205 -15.86 14.56 -9.88
CA GLU A 205 -16.82 14.31 -8.79
C GLU A 205 -16.52 15.16 -7.55
N LEU A 206 -15.24 15.32 -7.20
CA LEU A 206 -14.82 16.20 -6.09
C LEU A 206 -15.06 17.68 -6.39
N GLY A 207 -15.18 18.08 -7.65
CA GLY A 207 -15.20 19.47 -8.08
C GLY A 207 -13.92 20.23 -7.71
N ALA A 208 -12.79 19.52 -7.60
CA ALA A 208 -11.51 20.09 -7.16
C ALA A 208 -10.32 19.37 -7.81
N GLU A 209 -9.24 20.12 -8.03
CA GLU A 209 -7.95 19.59 -8.47
C GLU A 209 -7.25 18.89 -7.29
N ALA A 210 -7.41 17.55 -7.22
CA ALA A 210 -6.73 16.72 -6.24
C ALA A 210 -5.38 16.23 -6.79
N ARG A 211 -4.33 16.31 -5.97
CA ARG A 211 -3.04 15.69 -6.30
C ARG A 211 -3.20 14.18 -6.38
N ALA A 212 -2.55 13.54 -7.34
CA ALA A 212 -2.48 12.07 -7.43
C ALA A 212 -1.07 11.58 -7.11
N ILE A 213 -0.96 10.80 -6.04
CA ILE A 213 0.30 10.26 -5.52
C ILE A 213 0.27 8.75 -5.65
N ALA A 214 1.31 8.16 -6.24
CA ALA A 214 1.41 6.72 -6.37
C ALA A 214 2.22 6.09 -5.23
N THR A 215 1.82 4.88 -4.84
CA THR A 215 2.55 3.99 -3.93
C THR A 215 2.40 2.54 -4.38
N GLY A 216 3.00 1.60 -3.67
CA GLY A 216 2.93 0.18 -3.99
C GLY A 216 4.07 -0.31 -4.88
N GLY A 217 4.19 -1.65 -4.99
CA GLY A 217 5.36 -2.31 -5.58
C GLY A 217 5.58 -2.07 -7.08
N LEU A 218 4.53 -1.70 -7.83
CA LEU A 218 4.60 -1.43 -9.27
C LEU A 218 4.39 0.06 -9.63
N ALA A 219 4.39 0.96 -8.62
CA ALA A 219 4.24 2.38 -8.85
C ALA A 219 5.30 2.94 -9.81
N ASP A 220 6.57 2.59 -9.62
CA ASP A 220 7.69 3.06 -10.45
C ASP A 220 7.59 2.59 -11.91
N VAL A 221 6.85 1.51 -12.17
CA VAL A 221 6.65 0.99 -13.54
C VAL A 221 5.57 1.79 -14.28
N VAL A 222 4.49 2.16 -13.59
CA VAL A 222 3.31 2.76 -14.22
C VAL A 222 3.32 4.28 -14.18
N ALA A 223 3.73 4.86 -13.05
CA ALA A 223 3.69 6.30 -12.82
C ALA A 223 4.39 7.14 -13.91
N PRO A 224 5.56 6.75 -14.46
CA PRO A 224 6.21 7.51 -15.53
C PRO A 224 5.39 7.61 -16.82
N HIS A 225 4.36 6.77 -16.97
CA HIS A 225 3.49 6.70 -18.16
C HIS A 225 2.08 7.24 -17.91
N SER A 226 1.77 7.62 -16.68
CA SER A 226 0.53 8.32 -16.31
C SER A 226 0.68 9.83 -16.51
N ARG A 227 -0.39 10.48 -16.92
CA ARG A 227 -0.47 11.94 -17.06
C ARG A 227 -0.93 12.63 -15.77
N THR A 228 -1.53 11.87 -14.87
CA THR A 228 -2.19 12.40 -13.67
C THR A 228 -1.39 12.18 -12.39
N ILE A 229 -0.50 11.16 -12.33
CA ILE A 229 0.37 10.91 -11.18
C ILE A 229 1.46 11.99 -11.13
N GLU A 230 1.56 12.69 -10.00
CA GLU A 230 2.52 13.76 -9.78
C GLU A 230 3.81 13.29 -9.13
N SER A 231 3.73 12.27 -8.27
CA SER A 231 4.91 11.70 -7.60
C SER A 231 4.67 10.25 -7.13
N VAL A 232 5.76 9.54 -6.86
CA VAL A 232 5.76 8.22 -6.25
C VAL A 232 6.31 8.33 -4.84
N ASP A 233 5.61 7.73 -3.88
CA ASP A 233 6.03 7.63 -2.49
C ASP A 233 6.00 6.15 -2.05
N PRO A 234 7.12 5.44 -2.12
CA PRO A 234 7.16 3.99 -1.91
C PRO A 234 6.94 3.57 -0.44
N PHE A 235 7.04 4.51 0.50
CA PHE A 235 6.91 4.26 1.94
C PHE A 235 5.68 4.92 2.57
N LEU A 236 4.73 5.35 1.74
CA LEU A 236 3.56 6.10 2.19
C LEU A 236 2.78 5.37 3.29
N THR A 237 2.53 4.06 3.14
CA THR A 237 1.82 3.24 4.12
C THR A 237 2.56 3.19 5.45
N LEU A 238 3.89 2.97 5.42
CA LEU A 238 4.71 2.93 6.63
C LEU A 238 4.72 4.27 7.37
N GLU A 239 4.80 5.36 6.62
CA GLU A 239 4.71 6.71 7.18
C GLU A 239 3.33 6.96 7.82
N GLY A 240 2.26 6.51 7.18
CA GLY A 240 0.91 6.58 7.75
C GLY A 240 0.79 5.81 9.06
N LEU A 241 1.36 4.62 9.14
CA LEU A 241 1.41 3.83 10.37
C LEU A 241 2.18 4.54 11.47
N ARG A 242 3.31 5.18 11.16
CA ARG A 242 4.06 5.99 12.10
C ARG A 242 3.21 7.15 12.65
N LEU A 243 2.52 7.87 11.78
CA LEU A 243 1.65 8.99 12.18
C LEU A 243 0.49 8.52 13.06
N VAL A 244 -0.16 7.39 12.70
CA VAL A 244 -1.23 6.79 13.50
C VAL A 244 -0.68 6.36 14.87
N TRP A 245 0.50 5.76 14.93
CA TRP A 245 1.15 5.41 16.19
C TRP A 245 1.34 6.63 17.09
N GLU A 246 1.84 7.73 16.56
CA GLU A 246 2.10 8.96 17.33
C GLU A 246 0.83 9.58 17.95
N LEU A 247 -0.33 9.42 17.29
CA LEU A 247 -1.62 9.90 17.80
C LEU A 247 -2.19 9.03 18.94
N ASN A 248 -1.65 7.83 19.16
CA ASN A 248 -2.23 6.84 20.09
C ASN A 248 -1.28 6.43 21.24
N ARG A 249 -0.05 6.91 21.26
CA ARG A 249 0.91 6.68 22.34
C ARG A 249 0.73 7.66 23.52
#